data_74ea50fe2351c359ae960eb249b2b568
#
_entry.id   74ea50fe2351c359ae960eb249b2b568
#
_cell.length_a   1.000
_cell.length_b   1.000
_cell.length_c   1.000
_cell.angle_alpha   90.00
_cell.angle_beta   90.00
_cell.angle_gamma   90.00
#
_symmetry.space_group_name_H-M   'P 1'
#
loop_
_entity.id
_entity.type
_entity.pdbx_description
1 polymer ?
#
loop_
_entity_poly.entity_id
_entity_poly.type
_entity_poly.pdbx_seq_one_letter_code
_entity_poly.pdbx_strand_id
1 'polypeptide(L)'
;MKKIIAFFLFVPFAIHTVNAQSLVQKLDAAFRAFESQESLANGIASLIVLNAETGQVVFAKNEKIGLAPASTLKTITSTAAYHILGANYTFETTLFYSGEIDANGILKGDIVVQGHGDPSLGSDRFPQTTDTVLLSTWVKAIQAAGIRKIDGRVIADDRLYDGQTAPRGWTWQDMGNYYGAGVSSLNWRENAFGINFQTGLRTGDPTQVISTTSDVSYLQLVNETTTGQRGTGDRVYAFSSPYSSRIYLRGTYGIDLKKTVYLSVPDGAYDAAFQLHQALDRATVQQTYPPITAHVMALSGNEAPAHGTLLHRHQSPALSELVYWFNQKSINLYGETLLKAMAYQRNDKTYTRDASEMLRDFWVEKAGIPKGELRIMDGSGLSPENRVTTNALARILLSVRKEPWFASFFESLPTYNGMRMKSGTIGGVLGYAGYHTNKEGKPFVFALLVNNYQGAAGPMRQRMFRILDNLK
;
A
#
# COMPACT_ATOMS: atom_id res chain seq x y z
N MET A 1 14.79 -64.03 73.89
CA MET A 1 13.87 -63.11 73.20
C MET A 1 14.68 -61.95 72.70
N LYS A 2 15.03 -61.92 71.38
CA LYS A 2 15.82 -60.86 70.75
C LYS A 2 14.80 -59.85 70.13
N LYS A 3 14.82 -58.57 70.57
CA LYS A 3 14.03 -57.51 70.02
C LYS A 3 14.77 -56.88 68.79
N ILE A 4 14.16 -56.97 67.61
CA ILE A 4 14.63 -56.33 66.42
C ILE A 4 14.00 -54.91 66.41
N ILE A 5 14.85 -53.84 66.42
CA ILE A 5 14.44 -52.45 66.26
C ILE A 5 14.63 -52.13 64.76
N ALA A 6 13.52 -51.93 64.07
CA ALA A 6 13.52 -51.46 62.67
C ALA A 6 13.68 -49.90 62.63
N PHE A 7 14.76 -49.43 62.02
CA PHE A 7 15.01 -47.99 61.77
C PHE A 7 14.38 -47.64 60.45
N PHE A 8 13.33 -46.84 60.46
CA PHE A 8 12.76 -46.21 59.25
C PHE A 8 13.56 -44.98 58.87
N LEU A 9 14.31 -45.03 57.79
CA LEU A 9 14.93 -43.85 57.18
C LEU A 9 13.87 -43.05 56.40
N PHE A 10 13.49 -41.88 56.92
CA PHE A 10 12.67 -40.92 56.22
C PHE A 10 13.55 -40.13 55.27
N VAL A 11 13.49 -40.41 53.96
CA VAL A 11 14.13 -39.59 52.94
C VAL A 11 13.14 -38.45 52.55
N PRO A 12 13.45 -37.18 52.78
CA PRO A 12 12.58 -36.09 52.36
C PRO A 12 12.66 -35.95 50.84
N PHE A 13 11.59 -36.26 50.13
CA PHE A 13 11.42 -35.94 48.72
C PHE A 13 11.26 -34.43 48.59
N ALA A 14 12.32 -33.70 48.22
CA ALA A 14 12.24 -32.29 47.84
C ALA A 14 11.48 -32.18 46.51
N ILE A 15 10.20 -31.88 46.58
CA ILE A 15 9.40 -31.52 45.40
C ILE A 15 9.92 -30.17 44.89
N HIS A 16 10.78 -30.20 43.90
CA HIS A 16 11.15 -29.01 43.14
C HIS A 16 9.92 -28.59 42.31
N THR A 17 9.12 -27.67 42.82
CA THR A 17 8.10 -26.97 42.04
C THR A 17 8.83 -26.12 41.02
N VAL A 18 8.95 -26.63 39.79
CA VAL A 18 9.35 -25.81 38.64
C VAL A 18 8.22 -24.82 38.44
N ASN A 19 8.37 -23.61 39.01
CA ASN A 19 7.47 -22.51 38.75
C ASN A 19 7.55 -22.16 37.24
N ALA A 20 6.55 -22.57 36.47
CA ALA A 20 6.42 -22.18 35.08
C ALA A 20 6.37 -20.64 35.03
N GLN A 21 7.33 -20.05 34.31
CA GLN A 21 7.43 -18.61 34.14
C GLN A 21 6.14 -18.06 33.53
N SER A 22 5.54 -17.02 34.11
CA SER A 22 4.33 -16.39 33.56
C SER A 22 4.59 -15.80 32.16
N LEU A 23 3.55 -15.68 31.34
CA LEU A 23 3.67 -15.05 30.01
C LEU A 23 4.32 -13.67 30.09
N VAL A 24 3.96 -12.87 31.10
CA VAL A 24 4.54 -11.53 31.34
C VAL A 24 6.03 -11.60 31.57
N GLN A 25 6.49 -12.54 32.42
CA GLN A 25 7.93 -12.73 32.71
C GLN A 25 8.69 -13.19 31.47
N LYS A 26 8.10 -14.08 30.66
CA LYS A 26 8.71 -14.54 29.39
C LYS A 26 8.85 -13.40 28.39
N LEU A 27 7.80 -12.58 28.23
CA LEU A 27 7.82 -11.40 27.33
C LEU A 27 8.83 -10.35 27.81
N ASP A 28 8.89 -10.07 29.11
CA ASP A 28 9.85 -9.12 29.67
C ASP A 28 11.29 -9.57 29.46
N ALA A 29 11.59 -10.83 29.77
CA ALA A 29 12.94 -11.39 29.57
C ALA A 29 13.34 -11.38 28.08
N ALA A 30 12.41 -11.79 27.17
CA ALA A 30 12.66 -11.81 25.73
C ALA A 30 12.86 -10.38 25.17
N PHE A 31 12.07 -9.41 25.64
CA PHE A 31 12.16 -8.03 25.19
C PHE A 31 13.45 -7.36 25.68
N ARG A 32 13.86 -7.55 26.96
CA ARG A 32 15.14 -7.05 27.48
C ARG A 32 16.33 -7.66 26.74
N ALA A 33 16.33 -8.96 26.49
CA ALA A 33 17.36 -9.63 25.72
C ALA A 33 17.42 -9.13 24.25
N PHE A 34 16.30 -8.71 23.70
CA PHE A 34 16.24 -8.10 22.39
C PHE A 34 16.77 -6.66 22.40
N GLU A 35 16.36 -5.85 23.36
CA GLU A 35 16.71 -4.43 23.46
C GLU A 35 18.20 -4.24 23.76
N SER A 36 18.85 -5.19 24.50
CA SER A 36 20.28 -5.14 24.83
C SER A 36 21.22 -5.53 23.68
N GLN A 37 20.72 -5.86 22.50
CA GLN A 37 21.56 -6.23 21.37
C GLN A 37 22.27 -5.05 20.75
N GLU A 38 23.52 -5.23 20.32
CA GLU A 38 24.32 -4.20 19.66
C GLU A 38 23.61 -3.54 18.48
N SER A 39 22.85 -4.33 17.71
CA SER A 39 22.05 -3.82 16.60
C SER A 39 20.96 -2.78 16.99
N LEU A 40 20.65 -2.68 18.27
CA LEU A 40 19.71 -1.72 18.85
C LEU A 40 20.38 -0.71 19.79
N ALA A 41 21.71 -0.67 19.87
CA ALA A 41 22.43 0.26 20.77
C ALA A 41 22.03 1.72 20.59
N ASN A 42 21.68 2.13 19.35
CA ASN A 42 21.19 3.47 19.01
C ASN A 42 19.75 3.44 18.44
N GLY A 43 19.09 2.31 18.56
CA GLY A 43 17.72 2.08 18.08
C GLY A 43 16.71 2.08 19.22
N ILE A 44 15.46 1.90 18.85
CA ILE A 44 14.36 1.79 19.81
C ILE A 44 13.39 0.70 19.38
N ALA A 45 12.95 -0.11 20.34
CA ALA A 45 11.87 -1.07 20.19
C ALA A 45 10.68 -0.68 21.07
N SER A 46 9.47 -0.94 20.58
CA SER A 46 8.24 -0.73 21.30
C SER A 46 7.32 -1.93 21.09
N LEU A 47 6.76 -2.47 22.16
CA LEU A 47 5.84 -3.62 22.14
C LEU A 47 4.67 -3.36 23.07
N ILE A 48 3.47 -3.67 22.60
CA ILE A 48 2.29 -3.87 23.43
C ILE A 48 1.60 -5.18 23.06
N VAL A 49 1.11 -5.88 24.06
CA VAL A 49 0.26 -7.07 23.94
C VAL A 49 -0.98 -6.85 24.79
N LEU A 50 -2.15 -6.96 24.18
CA LEU A 50 -3.45 -6.87 24.84
C LEU A 50 -4.12 -8.24 24.82
N ASN A 51 -4.79 -8.61 25.93
CA ASN A 51 -5.78 -9.66 25.89
C ASN A 51 -6.95 -9.18 25.02
N ALA A 52 -7.26 -9.92 23.96
CA ALA A 52 -8.23 -9.48 22.98
C ALA A 52 -9.69 -9.64 23.41
N GLU A 53 -9.99 -10.34 24.52
CA GLU A 53 -11.33 -10.47 25.09
C GLU A 53 -11.60 -9.35 26.09
N THR A 54 -10.65 -9.11 27.00
CA THR A 54 -10.83 -8.17 28.12
C THR A 54 -10.32 -6.77 27.83
N GLY A 55 -9.43 -6.61 26.81
CA GLY A 55 -8.74 -5.35 26.52
C GLY A 55 -7.63 -4.99 27.50
N GLN A 56 -7.37 -5.85 28.49
CA GLN A 56 -6.30 -5.63 29.47
C GLN A 56 -4.91 -5.74 28.84
N VAL A 57 -4.00 -4.90 29.32
CA VAL A 57 -2.58 -4.95 28.93
C VAL A 57 -1.95 -6.18 29.57
N VAL A 58 -1.46 -7.09 28.73
CA VAL A 58 -0.66 -8.26 29.15
C VAL A 58 0.82 -7.86 29.31
N PHE A 59 1.34 -7.11 28.35
CA PHE A 59 2.71 -6.57 28.36
C PHE A 59 2.77 -5.27 27.60
N ALA A 60 3.55 -4.32 28.09
CA ALA A 60 3.82 -3.06 27.39
C ALA A 60 5.22 -2.56 27.72
N LYS A 61 5.95 -2.10 26.70
CA LYS A 61 7.24 -1.44 26.83
C LYS A 61 7.40 -0.40 25.73
N ASN A 62 7.70 0.83 26.11
CA ASN A 62 7.84 1.98 25.22
C ASN A 62 6.57 2.25 24.37
N GLU A 63 5.40 1.75 24.81
CA GLU A 63 4.16 1.69 24.03
C GLU A 63 3.57 3.06 23.68
N LYS A 64 3.98 4.12 24.38
CA LYS A 64 3.54 5.51 24.16
C LYS A 64 4.54 6.36 23.37
N ILE A 65 5.64 5.75 22.92
CA ILE A 65 6.62 6.46 22.10
C ILE A 65 6.17 6.42 20.64
N GLY A 66 6.05 7.59 20.01
CA GLY A 66 5.70 7.71 18.59
C GLY A 66 6.86 7.26 17.69
N LEU A 67 6.68 6.15 16.99
CA LEU A 67 7.66 5.55 16.09
C LEU A 67 7.15 5.58 14.65
N ALA A 68 8.05 5.52 13.67
CA ALA A 68 7.68 5.31 12.29
C ALA A 68 7.05 3.91 12.15
N PRO A 69 5.78 3.81 11.74
CA PRO A 69 5.07 2.54 11.66
C PRO A 69 5.36 1.76 10.38
N ALA A 70 5.91 2.42 9.37
CA ALA A 70 5.94 1.90 8.01
C ALA A 70 4.55 1.34 7.61
N SER A 71 4.49 0.29 6.81
CA SER A 71 3.21 -0.26 6.33
C SER A 71 2.31 -0.88 7.40
N THR A 72 2.68 -0.90 8.69
CA THR A 72 1.69 -1.24 9.75
C THR A 72 0.61 -0.15 9.87
N LEU A 73 0.88 1.09 9.41
CA LEU A 73 -0.12 2.15 9.30
C LEU A 73 -1.34 1.73 8.47
N LYS A 74 -1.15 0.84 7.50
CA LYS A 74 -2.24 0.34 6.65
C LYS A 74 -3.39 -0.31 7.43
N THR A 75 -3.11 -0.82 8.63
CA THR A 75 -4.18 -1.34 9.51
C THR A 75 -5.10 -0.22 10.01
N ILE A 76 -4.55 0.97 10.27
CA ILE A 76 -5.31 2.16 10.67
C ILE A 76 -6.16 2.66 9.50
N THR A 77 -5.56 2.75 8.31
CA THR A 77 -6.24 3.24 7.10
C THR A 77 -7.34 2.28 6.64
N SER A 78 -7.05 0.97 6.56
CA SER A 78 -8.03 -0.02 6.11
C SER A 78 -9.23 -0.14 7.05
N THR A 79 -9.00 -0.13 8.35
CA THR A 79 -10.11 -0.21 9.33
C THR A 79 -10.95 1.06 9.35
N ALA A 80 -10.35 2.24 9.16
CA ALA A 80 -11.11 3.48 8.97
C ALA A 80 -11.93 3.46 7.67
N ALA A 81 -11.37 2.91 6.58
CA ALA A 81 -12.09 2.79 5.31
C ALA A 81 -13.34 1.91 5.44
N TYR A 82 -13.25 0.78 6.15
CA TYR A 82 -14.43 -0.03 6.45
C TYR A 82 -15.51 0.73 7.25
N HIS A 83 -15.12 1.57 8.20
CA HIS A 83 -16.07 2.36 8.98
C HIS A 83 -16.72 3.50 8.18
N ILE A 84 -15.94 4.20 7.36
CA ILE A 84 -16.38 5.43 6.68
C ILE A 84 -17.07 5.12 5.36
N LEU A 85 -16.50 4.22 4.57
CA LEU A 85 -17.01 3.89 3.24
C LEU A 85 -17.93 2.65 3.25
N GLY A 86 -17.68 1.70 4.15
CA GLY A 86 -18.40 0.42 4.19
C GLY A 86 -17.78 -0.67 3.32
N ALA A 87 -17.97 -1.95 3.69
CA ALA A 87 -17.36 -3.11 3.03
C ALA A 87 -17.72 -3.25 1.54
N ASN A 88 -18.90 -2.82 1.15
CA ASN A 88 -19.45 -2.95 -0.21
C ASN A 88 -19.26 -1.69 -1.05
N TYR A 89 -18.56 -0.67 -0.56
CA TYR A 89 -18.27 0.54 -1.32
C TYR A 89 -17.52 0.19 -2.60
N THR A 90 -17.89 0.83 -3.72
CA THR A 90 -17.21 0.73 -5.01
C THR A 90 -16.86 2.11 -5.52
N PHE A 91 -15.72 2.21 -6.20
CA PHE A 91 -15.37 3.40 -6.97
C PHE A 91 -16.02 3.36 -8.35
N GLU A 92 -16.37 4.53 -8.87
CA GLU A 92 -16.94 4.66 -10.21
C GLU A 92 -15.91 5.28 -11.17
N THR A 93 -15.94 4.87 -12.43
CA THR A 93 -15.26 5.53 -13.54
C THR A 93 -16.25 5.67 -14.69
N THR A 94 -16.41 6.86 -15.24
CA THR A 94 -17.33 7.11 -16.34
C THR A 94 -16.59 7.43 -17.62
N LEU A 95 -17.14 6.94 -18.73
CA LEU A 95 -16.74 7.27 -20.08
C LEU A 95 -17.90 8.02 -20.73
N PHE A 96 -17.66 9.21 -21.25
CA PHE A 96 -18.65 9.99 -21.99
C PHE A 96 -17.99 10.72 -23.15
N TYR A 97 -18.82 11.23 -24.09
CA TYR A 97 -18.35 12.17 -25.10
C TYR A 97 -19.02 13.53 -24.92
N SER A 98 -18.29 14.61 -25.27
CA SER A 98 -18.83 15.96 -25.39
C SER A 98 -18.81 16.36 -26.85
N GLY A 99 -19.78 17.21 -27.28
CA GLY A 99 -19.91 17.65 -28.65
C GLY A 99 -20.96 16.86 -29.43
N GLU A 100 -20.92 16.93 -30.79
CA GLU A 100 -21.93 16.37 -31.67
C GLU A 100 -21.32 15.34 -32.64
N ILE A 101 -22.06 14.28 -32.95
CA ILE A 101 -21.69 13.30 -33.95
C ILE A 101 -22.39 13.63 -35.26
N ASP A 102 -21.63 13.88 -36.33
CA ASP A 102 -22.19 14.16 -37.62
C ASP A 102 -22.70 12.92 -38.38
N ALA A 103 -23.34 13.12 -39.52
CA ALA A 103 -23.91 12.04 -40.36
C ALA A 103 -22.86 11.03 -40.86
N ASN A 104 -21.58 11.38 -40.84
CA ASN A 104 -20.47 10.50 -41.24
C ASN A 104 -19.85 9.75 -40.04
N GLY A 105 -20.37 9.95 -38.85
CA GLY A 105 -19.84 9.37 -37.62
C GLY A 105 -18.59 10.09 -37.07
N ILE A 106 -18.40 11.35 -37.42
CA ILE A 106 -17.32 12.18 -36.88
C ILE A 106 -17.85 12.91 -35.65
N LEU A 107 -17.25 12.59 -34.48
CA LEU A 107 -17.47 13.34 -33.26
C LEU A 107 -16.72 14.69 -33.37
N LYS A 108 -17.42 15.80 -33.42
CA LYS A 108 -16.85 17.14 -33.24
C LYS A 108 -16.81 17.50 -31.76
N GLY A 109 -15.79 16.98 -31.08
CA GLY A 109 -15.67 17.06 -29.65
C GLY A 109 -14.74 15.96 -29.10
N ASP A 110 -14.79 15.72 -27.81
CA ASP A 110 -13.83 14.91 -27.08
C ASP A 110 -14.46 13.67 -26.46
N ILE A 111 -13.65 12.63 -26.26
CA ILE A 111 -13.94 11.50 -25.39
C ILE A 111 -13.32 11.78 -24.03
N VAL A 112 -14.09 11.63 -22.95
CA VAL A 112 -13.65 11.90 -21.58
C VAL A 112 -13.76 10.65 -20.74
N VAL A 113 -12.65 10.29 -20.07
CA VAL A 113 -12.62 9.28 -19.01
C VAL A 113 -12.54 10.01 -17.68
N GLN A 114 -13.61 9.97 -16.90
CA GLN A 114 -13.67 10.66 -15.61
C GLN A 114 -13.48 9.67 -14.47
N GLY A 115 -12.46 9.90 -13.64
CA GLY A 115 -12.09 9.06 -12.51
C GLY A 115 -12.63 9.57 -11.19
N HIS A 116 -13.09 8.62 -10.34
CA HIS A 116 -13.50 8.90 -8.96
C HIS A 116 -12.64 8.17 -7.94
N GLY A 117 -11.39 7.88 -8.28
CA GLY A 117 -10.40 7.35 -7.36
C GLY A 117 -10.21 5.83 -7.40
N ASP A 118 -10.71 5.11 -8.40
CA ASP A 118 -10.52 3.65 -8.49
C ASP A 118 -9.03 3.29 -8.60
N PRO A 119 -8.43 2.60 -7.60
CA PRO A 119 -7.03 2.18 -7.68
C PRO A 119 -6.82 0.89 -8.48
N SER A 120 -7.92 0.19 -8.81
CA SER A 120 -7.88 -1.11 -9.49
C SER A 120 -8.08 -1.02 -11.00
N LEU A 121 -8.36 0.17 -11.55
CA LEU A 121 -8.61 0.38 -12.96
C LEU A 121 -7.37 -0.03 -13.80
N GLY A 122 -7.53 -0.98 -14.72
CA GLY A 122 -6.43 -1.54 -15.51
C GLY A 122 -5.55 -2.55 -14.76
N SER A 123 -5.88 -2.92 -13.52
CA SER A 123 -5.09 -3.88 -12.73
C SER A 123 -5.45 -5.33 -13.06
N ASP A 124 -4.43 -6.18 -13.17
CA ASP A 124 -4.57 -7.63 -13.39
C ASP A 124 -5.01 -8.41 -12.13
N ARG A 125 -5.23 -7.74 -11.00
CA ARG A 125 -5.65 -8.42 -9.76
C ARG A 125 -7.09 -8.91 -9.81
N PHE A 126 -7.89 -8.30 -10.66
CA PHE A 126 -9.31 -8.62 -10.82
C PHE A 126 -9.62 -8.82 -12.31
N PRO A 127 -10.24 -9.94 -12.69
CA PRO A 127 -10.52 -10.23 -14.11
C PRO A 127 -11.30 -9.12 -14.83
N GLN A 128 -12.22 -8.45 -14.12
CA GLN A 128 -13.08 -7.39 -14.68
C GLN A 128 -12.41 -6.03 -14.82
N THR A 129 -11.25 -5.80 -14.19
CA THR A 129 -10.54 -4.51 -14.21
C THR A 129 -9.32 -4.50 -15.11
N THR A 130 -8.96 -5.63 -15.73
CA THR A 130 -7.76 -5.69 -16.57
C THR A 130 -7.81 -4.65 -17.69
N ASP A 131 -6.67 -4.11 -18.06
CA ASP A 131 -6.55 -3.10 -19.11
C ASP A 131 -7.20 -3.56 -20.43
N THR A 132 -6.98 -4.80 -20.83
CA THR A 132 -7.56 -5.39 -22.05
C THR A 132 -9.09 -5.41 -21.99
N VAL A 133 -9.69 -5.79 -20.87
CA VAL A 133 -11.16 -5.83 -20.69
C VAL A 133 -11.72 -4.40 -20.75
N LEU A 134 -11.12 -3.46 -20.00
CA LEU A 134 -11.62 -2.09 -19.96
C LEU A 134 -11.48 -1.39 -21.31
N LEU A 135 -10.30 -1.44 -21.93
CA LEU A 135 -10.09 -0.80 -23.24
C LEU A 135 -11.00 -1.39 -24.31
N SER A 136 -11.17 -2.72 -24.36
CA SER A 136 -12.10 -3.34 -25.29
C SER A 136 -13.55 -2.89 -25.06
N THR A 137 -13.97 -2.76 -23.80
CA THR A 137 -15.32 -2.31 -23.43
C THR A 137 -15.53 -0.86 -23.85
N TRP A 138 -14.56 0.01 -23.56
CA TRP A 138 -14.65 1.43 -23.90
C TRP A 138 -14.65 1.67 -25.42
N VAL A 139 -13.76 1.01 -26.15
CA VAL A 139 -13.74 1.09 -27.63
C VAL A 139 -15.08 0.65 -28.22
N LYS A 140 -15.63 -0.47 -27.75
CA LYS A 140 -16.95 -0.95 -28.22
C LYS A 140 -18.07 0.04 -27.91
N ALA A 141 -18.06 0.66 -26.73
CA ALA A 141 -19.06 1.66 -26.36
C ALA A 141 -18.98 2.90 -27.26
N ILE A 142 -17.78 3.37 -27.59
CA ILE A 142 -17.52 4.49 -28.49
C ILE A 142 -18.03 4.15 -29.92
N GLN A 143 -17.69 2.96 -30.42
CA GLN A 143 -18.14 2.50 -31.75
C GLN A 143 -19.65 2.30 -31.83
N ALA A 144 -20.27 1.76 -30.75
CA ALA A 144 -21.72 1.58 -30.66
C ALA A 144 -22.51 2.89 -30.67
N ALA A 145 -21.92 3.99 -30.21
CA ALA A 145 -22.48 5.33 -30.33
C ALA A 145 -22.41 5.91 -31.75
N GLY A 146 -21.83 5.15 -32.71
CA GLY A 146 -21.66 5.58 -34.09
C GLY A 146 -20.41 6.40 -34.36
N ILE A 147 -19.52 6.57 -33.38
CA ILE A 147 -18.28 7.34 -33.50
C ILE A 147 -17.24 6.52 -34.29
N ARG A 148 -16.84 7.06 -35.46
CA ARG A 148 -15.84 6.45 -36.36
C ARG A 148 -14.55 7.28 -36.42
N LYS A 149 -14.62 8.56 -36.09
CA LYS A 149 -13.50 9.49 -35.99
C LYS A 149 -13.81 10.51 -34.90
N ILE A 150 -12.79 10.98 -34.22
CA ILE A 150 -12.87 12.02 -33.18
C ILE A 150 -12.12 13.25 -33.70
N ASP A 151 -12.85 14.29 -34.03
CA ASP A 151 -12.29 15.62 -34.33
C ASP A 151 -12.10 16.40 -33.02
N GLY A 152 -11.23 15.85 -32.22
CA GLY A 152 -10.93 16.21 -30.84
C GLY A 152 -9.89 15.25 -30.28
N ARG A 153 -9.98 14.92 -28.99
CA ARG A 153 -8.99 14.10 -28.28
C ARG A 153 -9.62 13.18 -27.22
N VAL A 154 -8.79 12.36 -26.62
CA VAL A 154 -9.11 11.64 -25.38
C VAL A 154 -8.63 12.47 -24.20
N ILE A 155 -9.52 12.76 -23.26
CA ILE A 155 -9.25 13.53 -22.04
C ILE A 155 -9.39 12.62 -20.82
N ALA A 156 -8.35 12.56 -19.97
CA ALA A 156 -8.45 11.99 -18.64
C ALA A 156 -8.91 13.07 -17.66
N ASP A 157 -10.10 12.96 -17.10
CA ASP A 157 -10.60 13.88 -16.08
C ASP A 157 -10.21 13.41 -14.67
N ASP A 158 -9.17 14.03 -14.15
CA ASP A 158 -8.54 13.77 -12.86
C ASP A 158 -8.82 14.88 -11.82
N ARG A 159 -9.81 15.75 -12.05
CA ARG A 159 -10.08 16.95 -11.23
C ARG A 159 -10.68 16.69 -9.87
N LEU A 160 -11.25 15.48 -9.61
CA LEU A 160 -11.89 15.19 -8.34
C LEU A 160 -10.90 15.27 -7.16
N TYR A 161 -9.66 14.85 -7.37
CA TYR A 161 -8.61 15.02 -6.37
C TYR A 161 -7.76 16.24 -6.68
N ASP A 162 -7.12 16.78 -5.66
CA ASP A 162 -6.13 17.84 -5.84
C ASP A 162 -4.93 17.35 -6.67
N GLY A 163 -4.22 18.27 -7.30
CA GLY A 163 -3.05 17.94 -8.13
C GLY A 163 -1.82 17.43 -7.35
N GLN A 164 -1.90 17.27 -6.02
CA GLN A 164 -0.83 16.68 -5.23
C GLN A 164 -0.94 15.15 -5.24
N THR A 165 -0.30 14.51 -6.20
CA THR A 165 -0.35 13.05 -6.35
C THR A 165 0.53 12.31 -5.34
N ALA A 166 1.71 12.86 -4.99
CA ALA A 166 2.61 12.29 -3.99
C ALA A 166 2.42 12.99 -2.63
N PRO A 167 2.21 12.24 -1.52
CA PRO A 167 2.14 12.81 -0.19
C PRO A 167 3.41 13.55 0.22
N ARG A 168 3.24 14.57 1.07
CA ARG A 168 4.37 15.24 1.68
C ARG A 168 5.20 14.28 2.54
N GLY A 169 6.51 14.38 2.44
CA GLY A 169 7.43 13.51 3.18
C GLY A 169 7.82 12.24 2.44
N TRP A 170 7.27 11.96 1.26
CA TRP A 170 7.83 10.92 0.39
C TRP A 170 9.18 11.37 -0.14
N THR A 171 10.14 10.45 -0.16
CA THR A 171 11.47 10.78 -0.65
C THR A 171 11.53 10.69 -2.17
N TRP A 172 12.39 11.51 -2.79
CA TRP A 172 12.59 11.43 -4.24
C TRP A 172 13.02 10.03 -4.70
N GLN A 173 13.77 9.32 -3.85
CA GLN A 173 14.20 7.95 -4.13
C GLN A 173 13.03 6.97 -4.20
N ASP A 174 11.91 7.25 -3.52
CA ASP A 174 10.73 6.38 -3.52
C ASP A 174 9.84 6.62 -4.73
N MET A 175 9.64 7.88 -5.13
CA MET A 175 8.61 8.30 -6.08
C MET A 175 8.72 7.67 -7.48
N GLY A 176 9.92 7.32 -7.93
CA GLY A 176 10.13 6.65 -9.23
C GLY A 176 9.87 5.15 -9.23
N ASN A 177 9.74 4.52 -8.05
CA ASN A 177 9.55 3.08 -7.93
C ASN A 177 8.07 2.76 -7.76
N TYR A 178 7.63 1.56 -8.14
CA TYR A 178 6.21 1.13 -8.11
C TYR A 178 5.53 1.39 -6.76
N TYR A 179 6.26 1.29 -5.66
CA TYR A 179 5.73 1.51 -4.31
C TYR A 179 5.59 3.00 -3.94
N GLY A 180 6.18 3.90 -4.73
CA GLY A 180 6.08 5.35 -4.61
C GLY A 180 5.18 5.97 -5.69
N ALA A 181 4.35 5.18 -6.35
CA ALA A 181 3.40 5.68 -7.33
C ALA A 181 2.42 6.67 -6.70
N GLY A 182 2.34 7.86 -7.27
CA GLY A 182 1.41 8.91 -6.83
C GLY A 182 -0.04 8.54 -7.13
N VAL A 183 -0.98 9.11 -6.36
CA VAL A 183 -2.41 8.88 -6.49
C VAL A 183 -3.09 10.01 -7.23
N SER A 184 -4.00 9.66 -8.15
CA SER A 184 -4.91 10.57 -8.84
C SER A 184 -6.36 10.10 -8.65
N SER A 185 -7.35 10.92 -8.99
CA SER A 185 -8.73 10.44 -9.09
C SER A 185 -8.94 9.49 -10.27
N LEU A 186 -8.04 9.48 -11.24
CA LEU A 186 -7.99 8.50 -12.32
C LEU A 186 -6.62 7.81 -12.29
N ASN A 187 -6.58 6.57 -11.82
CA ASN A 187 -5.40 5.72 -11.81
C ASN A 187 -5.48 4.69 -12.94
N TRP A 188 -4.34 4.15 -13.37
CA TRP A 188 -4.30 3.12 -14.39
C TRP A 188 -3.20 2.10 -14.10
N ARG A 189 -3.53 0.78 -14.10
CA ARG A 189 -2.58 -0.31 -13.84
C ARG A 189 -1.76 -0.11 -12.55
N GLU A 190 -2.44 0.33 -11.49
CA GLU A 190 -1.80 0.65 -10.19
C GLU A 190 -0.71 1.75 -10.32
N ASN A 191 -0.79 2.59 -11.36
CA ASN A 191 0.20 3.62 -11.73
C ASN A 191 1.62 3.04 -11.79
N ALA A 192 1.77 1.84 -12.38
CA ALA A 192 3.04 1.14 -12.47
C ALA A 192 3.21 0.40 -13.80
N PHE A 193 4.46 0.25 -14.22
CA PHE A 193 4.84 -0.57 -15.37
C PHE A 193 6.15 -1.29 -15.10
N GLY A 194 6.36 -2.41 -15.78
CA GLY A 194 7.59 -3.20 -15.65
C GLY A 194 8.58 -2.93 -16.78
N ILE A 195 9.87 -3.03 -16.47
CA ILE A 195 10.95 -3.02 -17.43
C ILE A 195 11.79 -4.29 -17.33
N ASN A 196 12.27 -4.79 -18.46
CA ASN A 196 13.17 -5.92 -18.54
C ASN A 196 14.54 -5.44 -18.99
N PHE A 197 15.58 -5.94 -18.33
CA PHE A 197 16.97 -5.59 -18.62
C PHE A 197 17.70 -6.73 -19.31
N GLN A 198 18.63 -6.35 -20.20
CA GLN A 198 19.74 -7.17 -20.62
C GLN A 198 21.01 -6.67 -19.95
N THR A 199 21.76 -7.56 -19.30
CA THR A 199 23.05 -7.26 -18.67
C THR A 199 24.17 -7.24 -19.70
N GLY A 200 25.24 -6.52 -19.41
CA GLY A 200 26.52 -6.70 -20.09
C GLY A 200 27.19 -8.03 -19.70
N LEU A 201 28.35 -8.30 -20.29
CA LEU A 201 29.10 -9.56 -20.09
C LEU A 201 29.87 -9.59 -18.75
N ARG A 202 30.19 -8.41 -18.20
CA ARG A 202 31.00 -8.25 -16.99
C ARG A 202 30.29 -7.34 -15.97
N THR A 203 30.61 -7.54 -14.70
CA THR A 203 30.24 -6.59 -13.65
C THR A 203 30.78 -5.20 -13.97
N GLY A 204 29.91 -4.18 -13.88
CA GLY A 204 30.21 -2.80 -14.22
C GLY A 204 29.84 -2.38 -15.65
N ASP A 205 29.62 -3.33 -16.55
CA ASP A 205 29.16 -3.03 -17.92
C ASP A 205 27.77 -2.36 -17.86
N PRO A 206 27.45 -1.44 -18.77
CA PRO A 206 26.09 -0.89 -18.90
C PRO A 206 25.04 -1.99 -19.12
N THR A 207 23.85 -1.81 -18.58
CA THR A 207 22.70 -2.63 -18.95
C THR A 207 21.88 -1.96 -20.05
N GLN A 208 21.01 -2.72 -20.71
CA GLN A 208 20.06 -2.21 -21.70
C GLN A 208 18.63 -2.51 -21.25
N VAL A 209 17.71 -1.55 -21.40
CA VAL A 209 16.26 -1.79 -21.30
C VAL A 209 15.84 -2.40 -22.63
N ILE A 210 15.37 -3.65 -22.62
CA ILE A 210 15.02 -4.39 -23.84
C ILE A 210 13.51 -4.40 -24.12
N SER A 211 12.68 -4.23 -23.10
CA SER A 211 11.23 -4.15 -23.24
C SER A 211 10.58 -3.56 -22.00
N THR A 212 9.33 -3.09 -22.18
CA THR A 212 8.42 -2.69 -21.12
C THR A 212 7.20 -3.61 -21.11
N THR A 213 6.51 -3.73 -19.98
CA THR A 213 5.28 -4.58 -19.85
C THR A 213 4.07 -3.93 -20.51
N SER A 214 4.14 -2.66 -20.86
CA SER A 214 3.09 -1.90 -21.51
C SER A 214 3.71 -0.79 -22.36
N ASP A 215 2.96 -0.29 -23.33
CA ASP A 215 3.40 0.87 -24.11
C ASP A 215 3.45 2.11 -23.20
N VAL A 216 4.63 2.63 -23.00
CA VAL A 216 4.93 3.88 -22.29
C VAL A 216 5.83 4.78 -23.15
N SER A 217 5.66 4.74 -24.47
CA SER A 217 6.49 5.48 -25.46
C SER A 217 6.48 6.99 -25.25
N TYR A 218 5.54 7.52 -24.49
CA TYR A 218 5.49 8.92 -24.06
C TYR A 218 6.51 9.24 -22.95
N LEU A 219 7.13 8.22 -22.32
CA LEU A 219 8.14 8.40 -21.28
C LEU A 219 9.55 8.26 -21.85
N GLN A 220 10.45 9.12 -21.41
CA GLN A 220 11.89 9.03 -21.69
C GLN A 220 12.59 8.30 -20.53
N LEU A 221 13.05 7.08 -20.79
CA LEU A 221 13.87 6.33 -19.83
C LEU A 221 15.35 6.67 -20.03
N VAL A 222 15.98 7.26 -19.01
CA VAL A 222 17.42 7.54 -18.98
C VAL A 222 18.11 6.43 -18.18
N ASN A 223 18.69 5.46 -18.88
CA ASN A 223 19.27 4.29 -18.25
C ASN A 223 20.76 4.53 -17.90
N GLU A 224 21.04 4.67 -16.60
CA GLU A 224 22.38 4.78 -16.01
C GLU A 224 22.75 3.53 -15.20
N THR A 225 22.00 2.41 -15.35
CA THR A 225 22.22 1.19 -14.56
C THR A 225 23.38 0.36 -15.12
N THR A 226 24.04 -0.35 -14.23
CA THR A 226 25.15 -1.23 -14.59
C THR A 226 24.91 -2.67 -14.14
N THR A 227 25.63 -3.59 -14.74
CA THR A 227 25.61 -5.01 -14.41
C THR A 227 26.21 -5.25 -13.02
N GLY A 228 25.43 -5.82 -12.12
CA GLY A 228 25.85 -6.21 -10.77
C GLY A 228 26.49 -7.59 -10.73
N GLN A 229 27.17 -7.92 -9.62
CA GLN A 229 27.71 -9.25 -9.40
C GLN A 229 26.61 -10.31 -9.34
N ARG A 230 26.98 -11.57 -9.60
CA ARG A 230 26.09 -12.72 -9.43
C ARG A 230 25.53 -12.78 -8.00
N GLY A 231 24.22 -13.04 -7.88
CA GLY A 231 23.55 -13.16 -6.59
C GLY A 231 23.26 -11.84 -5.87
N THR A 232 23.60 -10.67 -6.44
CA THR A 232 23.29 -9.36 -5.82
C THR A 232 21.84 -8.94 -5.99
N GLY A 233 21.11 -9.59 -6.89
CA GLY A 233 19.70 -9.31 -7.15
C GLY A 233 19.45 -7.96 -7.83
N ASP A 234 18.27 -7.42 -7.59
CA ASP A 234 17.81 -6.14 -8.09
C ASP A 234 18.15 -5.03 -7.07
N ARG A 235 18.98 -4.09 -7.50
CA ARG A 235 19.33 -2.85 -6.77
C ARG A 235 19.13 -1.63 -7.66
N VAL A 236 18.20 -1.74 -8.60
CA VAL A 236 17.82 -0.64 -9.48
C VAL A 236 16.83 0.26 -8.75
N TYR A 237 17.04 1.54 -8.81
CA TYR A 237 16.11 2.57 -8.35
C TYR A 237 15.76 3.49 -9.50
N ALA A 238 14.49 3.82 -9.60
CA ALA A 238 13.99 4.82 -10.52
C ALA A 238 13.80 6.16 -9.79
N PHE A 239 14.15 7.24 -10.49
CA PHE A 239 14.01 8.61 -9.99
C PHE A 239 13.15 9.39 -10.97
N SER A 240 12.01 9.85 -10.51
CA SER A 240 11.05 10.66 -11.25
C SER A 240 10.28 11.56 -10.29
N SER A 241 9.61 12.56 -10.83
CA SER A 241 8.65 13.39 -10.09
C SER A 241 7.26 13.24 -10.70
N PRO A 242 6.18 13.56 -9.96
CA PRO A 242 4.84 13.67 -10.53
C PRO A 242 4.85 14.51 -11.82
N TYR A 243 4.04 14.09 -12.80
CA TYR A 243 3.87 14.76 -14.10
C TYR A 243 5.13 14.84 -14.98
N SER A 244 6.25 14.19 -14.60
CA SER A 244 7.46 14.17 -15.42
C SER A 244 7.31 13.18 -16.57
N SER A 245 7.78 13.56 -17.76
CA SER A 245 7.95 12.60 -18.87
C SER A 245 9.29 11.86 -18.82
N ARG A 246 10.16 12.12 -17.82
CA ARG A 246 11.49 11.55 -17.71
C ARG A 246 11.68 10.75 -16.45
N ILE A 247 12.26 9.54 -16.60
CA ILE A 247 12.61 8.63 -15.51
C ILE A 247 14.08 8.27 -15.62
N TYR A 248 14.86 8.51 -14.56
CA TYR A 248 16.25 8.09 -14.45
C TYR A 248 16.34 6.73 -13.75
N LEU A 249 17.07 5.79 -14.34
CA LEU A 249 17.31 4.46 -13.77
C LEU A 249 18.74 4.38 -13.28
N ARG A 250 18.96 4.09 -12.01
CA ARG A 250 20.28 4.05 -11.36
C ARG A 250 20.44 2.80 -10.52
N GLY A 251 21.70 2.42 -10.31
CA GLY A 251 22.04 1.27 -9.49
C GLY A 251 22.52 0.08 -10.30
N THR A 252 22.31 -1.14 -9.78
CA THR A 252 22.85 -2.35 -10.41
C THR A 252 21.79 -3.42 -10.56
N TYR A 253 21.86 -4.15 -11.69
CA TYR A 253 21.03 -5.32 -11.97
C TYR A 253 21.93 -6.55 -12.06
N GLY A 254 21.74 -7.54 -11.19
CA GLY A 254 22.61 -8.72 -11.08
C GLY A 254 22.73 -9.48 -12.41
N ILE A 255 23.95 -9.90 -12.77
CA ILE A 255 24.27 -10.54 -14.06
C ILE A 255 23.45 -11.81 -14.33
N ASP A 256 23.03 -12.49 -13.28
CA ASP A 256 22.23 -13.73 -13.34
C ASP A 256 20.72 -13.50 -13.13
N LEU A 257 20.31 -12.25 -12.94
CA LEU A 257 18.94 -11.92 -12.68
C LEU A 257 18.11 -11.90 -13.97
N LYS A 258 16.90 -12.49 -13.92
CA LYS A 258 15.89 -12.46 -14.99
C LYS A 258 14.56 -12.05 -14.38
N LYS A 259 14.49 -10.82 -13.91
CA LYS A 259 13.33 -10.31 -13.20
C LYS A 259 12.88 -8.98 -13.79
N THR A 260 11.60 -8.83 -14.04
CA THR A 260 11.01 -7.52 -14.36
C THR A 260 11.13 -6.59 -13.15
N VAL A 261 11.66 -5.40 -13.37
CA VAL A 261 11.72 -4.32 -12.38
C VAL A 261 10.53 -3.40 -12.62
N TYR A 262 9.74 -3.16 -11.56
CA TYR A 262 8.55 -2.31 -11.67
C TYR A 262 8.85 -0.88 -11.21
N LEU A 263 8.39 0.08 -12.02
CA LEU A 263 8.54 1.51 -11.83
C LEU A 263 7.17 2.16 -11.65
N SER A 264 7.12 3.37 -11.06
CA SER A 264 5.92 4.18 -11.06
C SER A 264 5.73 4.87 -12.43
N VAL A 265 4.47 5.02 -12.81
CA VAL A 265 4.04 5.96 -13.85
C VAL A 265 3.90 7.33 -13.21
N PRO A 266 4.58 8.39 -13.70
CA PRO A 266 4.51 9.72 -13.09
C PRO A 266 3.15 10.40 -13.16
N ASP A 267 2.32 10.02 -14.15
CA ASP A 267 0.96 10.52 -14.37
C ASP A 267 0.04 9.37 -14.80
N GLY A 268 -0.64 8.75 -13.83
CA GLY A 268 -1.55 7.62 -14.07
C GLY A 268 -2.79 8.01 -14.88
N ALA A 269 -3.26 9.26 -14.76
CA ALA A 269 -4.38 9.76 -15.53
C ALA A 269 -4.00 9.92 -17.01
N TYR A 270 -2.83 10.47 -17.28
CA TYR A 270 -2.31 10.54 -18.65
C TYR A 270 -2.12 9.16 -19.26
N ASP A 271 -1.60 8.19 -18.50
CA ASP A 271 -1.44 6.81 -18.99
C ASP A 271 -2.80 6.20 -19.39
N ALA A 272 -3.86 6.39 -18.61
CA ALA A 272 -5.20 5.93 -18.98
C ALA A 272 -5.68 6.52 -20.30
N ALA A 273 -5.53 7.85 -20.49
CA ALA A 273 -5.90 8.51 -21.75
C ALA A 273 -5.05 8.04 -22.93
N PHE A 274 -3.74 7.86 -22.71
CA PHE A 274 -2.81 7.37 -23.72
C PHE A 274 -3.16 5.94 -24.16
N GLN A 275 -3.42 5.04 -23.23
CA GLN A 275 -3.79 3.67 -23.55
C GLN A 275 -5.12 3.59 -24.31
N LEU A 276 -6.12 4.40 -23.94
CA LEU A 276 -7.37 4.45 -24.68
C LEU A 276 -7.16 5.04 -26.09
N HIS A 277 -6.38 6.12 -26.21
CA HIS A 277 -6.00 6.69 -27.50
C HIS A 277 -5.37 5.63 -28.42
N GLN A 278 -4.38 4.89 -27.93
CA GLN A 278 -3.75 3.80 -28.67
C GLN A 278 -4.74 2.66 -29.02
N ALA A 279 -5.68 2.35 -28.11
CA ALA A 279 -6.69 1.32 -28.37
C ALA A 279 -7.67 1.74 -29.46
N LEU A 280 -8.05 3.02 -29.51
CA LEU A 280 -8.89 3.59 -30.55
C LEU A 280 -8.19 3.60 -31.91
N ASP A 281 -6.89 3.95 -31.97
CA ASP A 281 -6.11 3.90 -33.21
C ASP A 281 -6.03 2.46 -33.76
N ARG A 282 -5.78 1.46 -32.90
CA ARG A 282 -5.81 0.04 -33.29
C ARG A 282 -7.19 -0.39 -33.79
N ALA A 283 -8.25 0.22 -33.30
CA ALA A 283 -9.64 -0.02 -33.73
C ALA A 283 -10.07 0.88 -34.91
N THR A 284 -9.14 1.59 -35.56
CA THR A 284 -9.36 2.51 -36.69
C THR A 284 -10.26 3.71 -36.39
N VAL A 285 -10.40 4.10 -35.11
CA VAL A 285 -11.07 5.33 -34.68
C VAL A 285 -9.99 6.38 -34.43
N GLN A 286 -9.68 7.16 -35.47
CA GLN A 286 -8.62 8.18 -35.43
C GLN A 286 -9.03 9.40 -34.59
N GLN A 287 -8.06 10.00 -33.89
CA GLN A 287 -8.21 11.24 -33.16
C GLN A 287 -7.36 12.34 -33.80
N THR A 288 -7.89 13.57 -33.81
CA THR A 288 -7.20 14.72 -34.43
C THR A 288 -6.05 15.22 -33.54
N TYR A 289 -6.19 15.15 -32.22
CA TYR A 289 -5.22 15.67 -31.26
C TYR A 289 -4.74 14.57 -30.30
N PRO A 290 -3.51 14.68 -29.74
CA PRO A 290 -3.00 13.76 -28.75
C PRO A 290 -3.81 13.77 -27.45
N PRO A 291 -3.76 12.71 -26.65
CA PRO A 291 -4.45 12.66 -25.36
C PRO A 291 -3.90 13.69 -24.38
N ILE A 292 -4.73 14.08 -23.40
CA ILE A 292 -4.39 15.08 -22.39
C ILE A 292 -5.12 14.78 -21.08
N THR A 293 -4.64 15.35 -19.97
CA THR A 293 -5.38 15.34 -18.69
C THR A 293 -6.10 16.67 -18.47
N ALA A 294 -7.19 16.65 -17.71
CA ALA A 294 -7.89 17.86 -17.32
C ALA A 294 -7.01 18.81 -16.50
N HIS A 295 -6.11 18.25 -15.69
CA HIS A 295 -5.10 19.01 -14.95
C HIS A 295 -4.18 19.82 -15.90
N VAL A 296 -3.64 19.20 -16.95
CA VAL A 296 -2.77 19.88 -17.93
C VAL A 296 -3.56 20.93 -18.74
N MET A 297 -4.82 20.65 -19.07
CA MET A 297 -5.69 21.62 -19.73
C MET A 297 -5.86 22.89 -18.87
N ALA A 298 -6.14 22.72 -17.58
CA ALA A 298 -6.29 23.82 -16.63
C ALA A 298 -5.02 24.68 -16.51
N LEU A 299 -3.83 24.07 -16.51
CA LEU A 299 -2.55 24.79 -16.51
C LEU A 299 -2.36 25.66 -17.76
N SER A 300 -3.01 25.29 -18.86
CA SER A 300 -3.00 26.06 -20.15
C SER A 300 -4.16 27.04 -20.28
N GLY A 301 -4.94 27.24 -19.21
CA GLY A 301 -6.10 28.13 -19.21
C GLY A 301 -7.33 27.59 -19.96
N ASN A 302 -7.36 26.27 -20.23
CA ASN A 302 -8.50 25.60 -20.86
C ASN A 302 -9.22 24.70 -19.84
N GLU A 303 -10.51 24.51 -20.01
CA GLU A 303 -11.31 23.64 -19.18
C GLU A 303 -11.69 22.36 -19.93
N ALA A 304 -11.54 21.23 -19.26
CA ALA A 304 -12.05 19.97 -19.76
C ALA A 304 -13.59 19.95 -19.65
N PRO A 305 -14.30 19.32 -20.61
CA PRO A 305 -15.75 19.17 -20.53
C PRO A 305 -16.16 18.51 -19.20
N ALA A 306 -17.14 19.13 -18.51
CA ALA A 306 -17.64 18.59 -17.24
C ALA A 306 -18.78 17.58 -17.44
N HIS A 307 -19.48 17.66 -18.59
CA HIS A 307 -20.66 16.86 -18.90
C HIS A 307 -20.67 16.45 -20.37
N GLY A 308 -21.37 15.35 -20.64
CA GLY A 308 -21.54 14.85 -21.99
C GLY A 308 -22.51 13.67 -22.03
N THR A 309 -22.61 13.02 -23.18
CA THR A 309 -23.43 11.80 -23.35
C THR A 309 -22.67 10.61 -22.82
N LEU A 310 -23.23 9.96 -21.81
CA LEU A 310 -22.65 8.78 -21.16
C LEU A 310 -22.55 7.60 -22.16
N LEU A 311 -21.37 7.02 -22.25
CA LEU A 311 -21.09 5.83 -23.07
C LEU A 311 -20.96 4.57 -22.22
N HIS A 312 -20.27 4.68 -21.07
CA HIS A 312 -20.05 3.55 -20.17
C HIS A 312 -19.84 4.00 -18.74
N ARG A 313 -20.25 3.14 -17.81
CA ARG A 313 -20.00 3.29 -16.39
C ARG A 313 -19.34 2.01 -15.88
N HIS A 314 -18.14 2.15 -15.33
CA HIS A 314 -17.42 1.06 -14.68
C HIS A 314 -17.49 1.23 -13.16
N GLN A 315 -17.62 0.11 -12.45
CA GLN A 315 -17.50 0.05 -11.00
C GLN A 315 -16.36 -0.87 -10.60
N SER A 316 -15.56 -0.43 -9.64
CA SER A 316 -14.47 -1.22 -9.08
C SER A 316 -14.99 -2.47 -8.36
N PRO A 317 -14.12 -3.45 -8.02
CA PRO A 317 -14.41 -4.41 -6.96
C PRO A 317 -14.81 -3.72 -5.66
N ALA A 318 -15.50 -4.46 -4.79
CA ALA A 318 -15.90 -3.95 -3.47
C ALA A 318 -14.69 -3.56 -2.60
N LEU A 319 -14.88 -2.62 -1.68
CA LEU A 319 -13.82 -2.19 -0.74
C LEU A 319 -13.16 -3.38 -0.03
N SER A 320 -13.92 -4.37 0.38
CA SER A 320 -13.42 -5.57 1.04
C SER A 320 -12.37 -6.33 0.20
N GLU A 321 -12.58 -6.43 -1.11
CA GLU A 321 -11.67 -7.05 -2.06
C GLU A 321 -10.42 -6.17 -2.28
N LEU A 322 -10.61 -4.85 -2.39
CA LEU A 322 -9.50 -3.89 -2.48
C LEU A 322 -8.62 -3.93 -1.23
N VAL A 323 -9.22 -3.94 -0.03
CA VAL A 323 -8.51 -4.03 1.25
C VAL A 323 -7.75 -5.35 1.38
N TYR A 324 -8.28 -6.45 0.84
CA TYR A 324 -7.56 -7.71 0.80
C TYR A 324 -6.19 -7.53 0.13
N TRP A 325 -6.14 -7.02 -1.08
CA TRP A 325 -4.88 -6.80 -1.80
C TRP A 325 -4.02 -5.69 -1.19
N PHE A 326 -4.65 -4.63 -0.68
CA PHE A 326 -3.97 -3.55 0.06
C PHE A 326 -3.11 -4.10 1.21
N ASN A 327 -3.66 -5.00 2.02
CA ASN A 327 -2.94 -5.57 3.15
C ASN A 327 -2.02 -6.72 2.73
N GLN A 328 -2.45 -7.65 1.85
CA GLN A 328 -1.68 -8.80 1.40
C GLN A 328 -0.41 -8.41 0.64
N LYS A 329 -0.52 -7.47 -0.28
CA LYS A 329 0.59 -7.02 -1.12
C LYS A 329 1.19 -5.69 -0.67
N SER A 330 0.60 -5.07 0.34
CA SER A 330 1.08 -3.79 0.89
C SER A 330 1.14 -2.66 -0.14
N ILE A 331 0.16 -2.55 -1.03
CA ILE A 331 0.13 -1.61 -2.16
C ILE A 331 -0.10 -0.19 -1.64
N ASN A 332 0.91 0.69 -1.78
CA ASN A 332 0.82 2.05 -1.21
C ASN A 332 -0.25 2.89 -1.91
N LEU A 333 -0.38 2.79 -3.24
CA LEU A 333 -1.41 3.50 -4.00
C LEU A 333 -2.82 3.29 -3.41
N TYR A 334 -3.17 2.06 -3.00
CA TYR A 334 -4.48 1.78 -2.41
C TYR A 334 -4.67 2.53 -1.08
N GLY A 335 -3.62 2.65 -0.28
CA GLY A 335 -3.66 3.42 0.97
C GLY A 335 -3.92 4.91 0.76
N GLU A 336 -3.27 5.51 -0.23
CA GLU A 336 -3.46 6.91 -0.57
C GLU A 336 -4.85 7.17 -1.18
N THR A 337 -5.29 6.25 -2.05
CA THR A 337 -6.65 6.31 -2.62
C THR A 337 -7.72 6.24 -1.53
N LEU A 338 -7.62 5.26 -0.62
CA LEU A 338 -8.58 5.12 0.47
C LEU A 338 -8.57 6.33 1.40
N LEU A 339 -7.40 6.90 1.67
CA LEU A 339 -7.27 8.12 2.47
C LEU A 339 -8.02 9.29 1.84
N LYS A 340 -7.81 9.55 0.55
CA LYS A 340 -8.49 10.63 -0.18
C LYS A 340 -9.99 10.37 -0.34
N ALA A 341 -10.40 9.13 -0.62
CA ALA A 341 -11.81 8.76 -0.75
C ALA A 341 -12.59 8.96 0.56
N MET A 342 -12.00 8.56 1.70
CA MET A 342 -12.60 8.80 3.01
C MET A 342 -12.76 10.29 3.32
N ALA A 343 -11.76 11.09 2.99
CA ALA A 343 -11.80 12.53 3.23
C ALA A 343 -12.82 13.21 2.32
N TYR A 344 -12.88 12.82 1.05
CA TYR A 344 -13.91 13.28 0.11
C TYR A 344 -15.32 12.98 0.63
N GLN A 345 -15.56 11.73 1.06
CA GLN A 345 -16.86 11.31 1.58
C GLN A 345 -17.30 12.09 2.85
N ARG A 346 -16.35 12.56 3.65
CA ARG A 346 -16.66 13.26 4.90
C ARG A 346 -16.77 14.77 4.78
N ASN A 347 -15.99 15.39 3.95
CA ASN A 347 -15.86 16.86 3.95
C ASN A 347 -15.43 17.49 2.60
N ASP A 348 -15.53 16.74 1.50
CA ASP A 348 -15.13 17.15 0.14
C ASP A 348 -13.68 17.65 0.03
N LYS A 349 -12.80 17.26 0.96
CA LYS A 349 -11.40 17.66 0.97
C LYS A 349 -10.51 16.49 0.56
N THR A 350 -9.67 16.70 -0.43
CA THR A 350 -8.81 15.67 -1.01
C THR A 350 -7.32 15.94 -0.85
N TYR A 351 -6.93 17.08 -0.27
CA TYR A 351 -5.53 17.33 0.09
C TYR A 351 -5.04 16.29 1.10
N THR A 352 -3.89 15.68 0.83
CA THR A 352 -3.33 14.61 1.68
C THR A 352 -3.18 15.04 3.13
N ARG A 353 -2.81 16.31 3.40
CA ARG A 353 -2.74 16.84 4.76
C ARG A 353 -4.08 16.78 5.47
N ASP A 354 -5.12 17.32 4.85
CA ASP A 354 -6.46 17.39 5.44
C ASP A 354 -7.05 15.98 5.61
N ALA A 355 -6.79 15.10 4.64
CA ALA A 355 -7.18 13.69 4.72
C ALA A 355 -6.46 12.93 5.84
N SER A 356 -5.17 13.19 6.05
CA SER A 356 -4.40 12.59 7.15
C SER A 356 -4.86 13.10 8.53
N GLU A 357 -5.22 14.38 8.62
CA GLU A 357 -5.80 14.97 9.82
C GLU A 357 -7.19 14.39 10.11
N MET A 358 -8.02 14.22 9.08
CA MET A 358 -9.32 13.54 9.19
C MET A 358 -9.17 12.10 9.70
N LEU A 359 -8.22 11.32 9.15
CA LEU A 359 -7.97 9.95 9.59
C LEU A 359 -7.52 9.87 11.05
N ARG A 360 -6.63 10.78 11.48
CA ARG A 360 -6.22 10.92 12.88
C ARG A 360 -7.41 11.22 13.77
N ASP A 361 -8.17 12.28 13.44
CA ASP A 361 -9.26 12.79 14.27
C ASP A 361 -10.42 11.78 14.34
N PHE A 362 -10.65 11.01 13.27
CA PHE A 362 -11.57 9.87 13.30
C PHE A 362 -11.21 8.86 14.39
N TRP A 363 -9.95 8.45 14.52
CA TRP A 363 -9.55 7.48 15.54
C TRP A 363 -9.45 8.06 16.94
N VAL A 364 -9.19 9.36 17.08
CA VAL A 364 -9.31 10.08 18.36
C VAL A 364 -10.76 9.99 18.86
N GLU A 365 -11.72 10.24 18.00
CA GLU A 365 -13.14 10.20 18.31
C GLU A 365 -13.64 8.75 18.51
N LYS A 366 -13.38 7.87 17.57
CA LYS A 366 -13.96 6.51 17.51
C LYS A 366 -13.40 5.57 18.57
N ALA A 367 -12.09 5.63 18.84
CA ALA A 367 -11.40 4.70 19.73
C ALA A 367 -10.78 5.37 20.98
N GLY A 368 -11.00 6.68 21.17
CA GLY A 368 -10.44 7.40 22.30
C GLY A 368 -8.91 7.47 22.32
N ILE A 369 -8.28 7.38 21.14
CA ILE A 369 -6.81 7.46 21.03
C ILE A 369 -6.36 8.89 21.28
N PRO A 370 -5.39 9.12 22.18
CA PRO A 370 -4.84 10.46 22.37
C PRO A 370 -4.26 11.02 21.06
N LYS A 371 -4.61 12.26 20.71
CA LYS A 371 -4.19 12.90 19.45
C LYS A 371 -2.68 12.85 19.21
N GLY A 372 -1.87 12.98 20.26
CA GLY A 372 -0.41 12.93 20.19
C GLY A 372 0.16 11.55 19.85
N GLU A 373 -0.65 10.49 19.90
CA GLU A 373 -0.22 9.13 19.55
C GLU A 373 -0.33 8.84 18.04
N LEU A 374 -0.95 9.74 17.27
CA LEU A 374 -1.23 9.57 15.84
C LEU A 374 -0.77 10.81 15.04
N ARG A 375 0.50 10.85 14.63
CA ARG A 375 0.98 11.77 13.60
C ARG A 375 0.99 11.02 12.26
N ILE A 376 -0.04 11.23 11.47
CA ILE A 376 -0.26 10.58 10.17
C ILE A 376 0.08 11.59 9.06
N MET A 377 0.90 11.18 8.10
CA MET A 377 1.35 11.99 6.98
C MET A 377 0.82 11.47 5.63
N ASP A 378 0.44 10.19 5.56
CA ASP A 378 -0.05 9.49 4.38
C ASP A 378 -0.95 8.32 4.76
N GLY A 379 -1.56 7.67 3.79
CA GLY A 379 -2.44 6.51 4.02
C GLY A 379 -1.71 5.17 4.07
N SER A 380 -0.49 5.10 3.56
CA SER A 380 0.25 3.85 3.35
C SER A 380 1.32 3.56 4.38
N GLY A 381 1.84 4.59 5.05
CA GLY A 381 2.97 4.50 5.96
C GLY A 381 4.33 4.58 5.25
N LEU A 382 4.38 5.01 3.99
CA LEU A 382 5.64 5.16 3.26
C LEU A 382 6.46 6.36 3.77
N SER A 383 5.80 7.47 4.12
CA SER A 383 6.49 8.63 4.68
C SER A 383 7.23 8.27 5.97
N PRO A 384 8.55 8.50 6.04
CA PRO A 384 9.32 8.31 7.28
C PRO A 384 8.95 9.31 8.38
N GLU A 385 8.14 10.33 8.08
CA GLU A 385 7.66 11.32 9.06
C GLU A 385 6.43 10.84 9.85
N ASN A 386 5.77 9.77 9.45
CA ASN A 386 4.71 9.15 10.25
C ASN A 386 5.24 8.79 11.65
N ARG A 387 4.46 9.09 12.70
CA ARG A 387 4.75 8.68 14.09
C ARG A 387 3.47 8.15 14.71
N VAL A 388 3.47 6.86 15.02
CA VAL A 388 2.35 6.17 15.64
C VAL A 388 2.87 5.37 16.83
N THR A 389 2.14 5.36 17.93
CA THR A 389 2.50 4.53 19.07
C THR A 389 2.02 3.09 18.86
N THR A 390 2.71 2.11 19.46
CA THR A 390 2.20 0.74 19.46
C THR A 390 0.90 0.62 20.25
N ASN A 391 0.69 1.48 21.27
CA ASN A 391 -0.58 1.59 21.98
C ASN A 391 -1.74 1.95 21.03
N ALA A 392 -1.58 2.98 20.20
CA ALA A 392 -2.60 3.37 19.23
C ALA A 392 -2.91 2.23 18.24
N LEU A 393 -1.88 1.61 17.64
CA LEU A 393 -2.03 0.47 16.73
C LEU A 393 -2.84 -0.67 17.36
N ALA A 394 -2.45 -1.13 18.55
CA ALA A 394 -3.09 -2.26 19.20
C ALA A 394 -4.52 -1.94 19.66
N ARG A 395 -4.79 -0.72 20.16
CA ARG A 395 -6.14 -0.32 20.58
C ARG A 395 -7.08 -0.14 19.41
N ILE A 396 -6.63 0.40 18.30
CA ILE A 396 -7.42 0.46 17.05
C ILE A 396 -7.76 -0.96 16.58
N LEU A 397 -6.78 -1.85 16.51
CA LEU A 397 -7.02 -3.24 16.14
C LEU A 397 -7.97 -3.97 17.12
N LEU A 398 -7.87 -3.67 18.40
CA LEU A 398 -8.78 -4.22 19.41
C LEU A 398 -10.24 -3.71 19.22
N SER A 399 -10.40 -2.42 18.95
CA SER A 399 -11.71 -1.76 18.85
C SER A 399 -12.57 -2.32 17.71
N VAL A 400 -11.95 -2.81 16.63
CA VAL A 400 -12.67 -3.29 15.43
C VAL A 400 -13.07 -4.77 15.49
N ARG A 401 -12.66 -5.51 16.52
CA ARG A 401 -12.93 -6.96 16.60
C ARG A 401 -14.41 -7.36 16.63
N LYS A 402 -15.29 -6.48 17.04
CA LYS A 402 -16.72 -6.73 17.10
C LYS A 402 -17.52 -6.17 15.91
N GLU A 403 -16.82 -5.56 14.96
CA GLU A 403 -17.45 -4.99 13.77
C GLU A 403 -17.92 -6.10 12.81
N PRO A 404 -19.06 -5.94 12.15
CA PRO A 404 -19.61 -6.96 11.23
C PRO A 404 -18.65 -7.36 10.10
N TRP A 405 -17.80 -6.44 9.68
CA TRP A 405 -16.81 -6.63 8.61
C TRP A 405 -15.45 -7.17 9.10
N PHE A 406 -15.31 -7.41 10.42
CA PHE A 406 -14.03 -7.83 11.00
C PHE A 406 -13.45 -9.09 10.35
N ALA A 407 -14.28 -10.08 10.03
CA ALA A 407 -13.82 -11.32 9.38
C ALA A 407 -13.08 -11.02 8.06
N SER A 408 -13.64 -10.16 7.21
CA SER A 408 -13.04 -9.74 5.94
C SER A 408 -11.72 -8.98 6.16
N PHE A 409 -11.69 -8.06 7.12
CA PHE A 409 -10.43 -7.37 7.48
C PHE A 409 -9.37 -8.35 8.02
N PHE A 410 -9.74 -9.26 8.91
CA PHE A 410 -8.83 -10.25 9.48
C PHE A 410 -8.22 -11.16 8.40
N GLU A 411 -9.01 -11.61 7.44
CA GLU A 411 -8.55 -12.40 6.29
C GLU A 411 -7.60 -11.62 5.38
N SER A 412 -7.77 -10.30 5.28
CA SER A 412 -6.88 -9.44 4.49
C SER A 412 -5.46 -9.37 5.07
N LEU A 413 -5.26 -9.66 6.36
CA LEU A 413 -3.94 -9.62 6.96
C LEU A 413 -3.09 -10.82 6.52
N PRO A 414 -1.84 -10.60 6.08
CA PRO A 414 -0.91 -11.69 5.77
C PRO A 414 -0.61 -12.56 7.00
N THR A 415 -0.22 -13.79 6.76
CA THR A 415 0.29 -14.68 7.81
C THR A 415 1.83 -14.63 7.82
N TYR A 416 2.40 -14.13 8.91
CA TYR A 416 3.83 -14.19 9.19
C TYR A 416 4.04 -14.91 10.53
N ASN A 417 5.05 -15.78 10.60
CA ASN A 417 5.38 -16.51 11.83
C ASN A 417 4.16 -17.22 12.47
N GLY A 418 3.21 -17.69 11.66
CA GLY A 418 1.96 -18.34 12.13
C GLY A 418 0.93 -17.38 12.75
N MET A 419 1.08 -16.06 12.59
CA MET A 419 0.18 -15.04 13.14
C MET A 419 -0.42 -14.19 12.00
N ARG A 420 -1.68 -13.77 12.14
CA ARG A 420 -2.33 -12.83 11.23
C ARG A 420 -1.91 -11.40 11.58
N MET A 421 -1.02 -10.82 10.77
CA MET A 421 -0.46 -9.51 11.07
C MET A 421 0.00 -8.76 9.82
N LYS A 422 -0.09 -7.45 9.84
CA LYS A 422 0.50 -6.57 8.85
C LYS A 422 1.95 -6.31 9.20
N SER A 423 2.84 -6.46 8.23
CA SER A 423 4.24 -6.06 8.35
C SER A 423 4.44 -4.63 7.87
N GLY A 424 5.46 -3.96 8.38
CA GLY A 424 5.94 -2.66 7.90
C GLY A 424 7.45 -2.66 7.75
N THR A 425 7.96 -2.07 6.64
CA THR A 425 9.39 -1.95 6.37
C THR A 425 9.65 -0.67 5.57
N ILE A 426 10.50 0.19 6.09
CA ILE A 426 11.21 1.27 5.38
C ILE A 426 12.66 1.29 5.89
N GLY A 427 13.50 2.16 5.38
CA GLY A 427 14.90 2.26 5.82
C GLY A 427 15.05 2.37 7.33
N GLY A 428 15.74 1.42 7.98
CA GLY A 428 15.95 1.40 9.44
C GLY A 428 14.71 1.13 10.30
N VAL A 429 13.58 0.73 9.71
CA VAL A 429 12.30 0.48 10.40
C VAL A 429 11.75 -0.89 10.06
N LEU A 430 11.32 -1.63 11.09
CA LEU A 430 10.50 -2.84 10.97
C LEU A 430 9.32 -2.77 11.94
N GLY A 431 8.18 -3.29 11.52
CA GLY A 431 6.98 -3.33 12.35
C GLY A 431 6.09 -4.53 12.05
N TYR A 432 5.35 -4.96 13.07
CA TYR A 432 4.29 -5.96 12.99
C TYR A 432 3.13 -5.54 13.90
N ALA A 433 1.91 -5.62 13.38
CA ALA A 433 0.70 -5.37 14.16
C ALA A 433 -0.40 -6.33 13.71
N GLY A 434 -1.10 -6.96 14.66
CA GLY A 434 -2.13 -7.94 14.31
C GLY A 434 -2.63 -8.77 15.49
N TYR A 435 -2.98 -10.01 15.18
CA TYR A 435 -3.71 -10.92 16.07
C TYR A 435 -3.06 -12.28 16.14
N HIS A 436 -3.19 -12.92 17.30
CA HIS A 436 -2.83 -14.30 17.51
C HIS A 436 -3.75 -14.94 18.55
N THR A 437 -4.07 -16.21 18.40
CA THR A 437 -4.70 -17.04 19.42
C THR A 437 -3.73 -18.15 19.78
N ASN A 438 -3.36 -18.27 21.05
CA ASN A 438 -2.42 -19.27 21.48
C ASN A 438 -3.04 -20.69 21.52
N LYS A 439 -2.22 -21.70 21.85
CA LYS A 439 -2.67 -23.10 21.94
C LYS A 439 -3.72 -23.35 23.03
N GLU A 440 -3.80 -22.47 24.03
CA GLU A 440 -4.81 -22.52 25.10
C GLU A 440 -6.13 -21.81 24.73
N GLY A 441 -6.23 -21.29 23.48
CA GLY A 441 -7.39 -20.57 23.00
C GLY A 441 -7.45 -19.08 23.42
N LYS A 442 -6.41 -18.55 24.07
CA LYS A 442 -6.37 -17.14 24.49
C LYS A 442 -6.05 -16.23 23.31
N PRO A 443 -6.92 -15.27 22.94
CA PRO A 443 -6.66 -14.36 21.85
C PRO A 443 -5.91 -13.13 22.32
N PHE A 444 -4.96 -12.68 21.50
CA PHE A 444 -4.13 -11.48 21.71
C PHE A 444 -4.24 -10.53 20.52
N VAL A 445 -4.14 -9.23 20.83
CA VAL A 445 -3.81 -8.17 19.87
C VAL A 445 -2.44 -7.63 20.23
N PHE A 446 -1.59 -7.40 19.25
CA PHE A 446 -0.25 -6.88 19.52
C PHE A 446 0.22 -5.89 18.44
N ALA A 447 1.16 -5.04 18.85
CA ALA A 447 1.95 -4.22 17.93
C ALA A 447 3.39 -4.17 18.42
N LEU A 448 4.34 -4.42 17.52
CA LEU A 448 5.79 -4.42 17.74
C LEU A 448 6.45 -3.55 16.67
N LEU A 449 7.08 -2.47 17.07
CA LEU A 449 7.82 -1.56 16.18
C LEU A 449 9.28 -1.49 16.60
N VAL A 450 10.17 -1.43 15.63
CA VAL A 450 11.61 -1.23 15.80
C VAL A 450 12.06 -0.15 14.83
N ASN A 451 12.71 0.90 15.37
CA ASN A 451 13.23 2.02 14.58
C ASN A 451 14.73 2.19 14.83
N ASN A 452 15.42 2.65 13.79
CA ASN A 452 16.87 2.96 13.82
C ASN A 452 17.75 1.77 14.23
N TYR A 453 17.37 0.56 13.82
CA TYR A 453 18.21 -0.62 14.02
C TYR A 453 19.38 -0.66 13.03
N GLN A 454 20.47 -1.30 13.41
CA GLN A 454 21.64 -1.52 12.56
C GLN A 454 21.66 -2.92 11.96
N GLY A 455 22.23 -3.04 10.75
CA GLY A 455 22.39 -4.29 10.04
C GLY A 455 21.22 -4.67 9.13
N ALA A 456 21.20 -5.92 8.68
CA ALA A 456 20.21 -6.40 7.70
C ALA A 456 18.83 -6.67 8.32
N ALA A 457 17.78 -6.39 7.55
CA ALA A 457 16.39 -6.57 7.97
C ALA A 457 16.02 -8.04 8.25
N GLY A 458 16.62 -9.01 7.55
CA GLY A 458 16.34 -10.43 7.73
C GLY A 458 16.63 -10.93 9.16
N PRO A 459 17.88 -10.81 9.66
CA PRO A 459 18.21 -11.15 11.04
C PRO A 459 17.38 -10.39 12.08
N MET A 460 17.11 -9.10 11.89
CA MET A 460 16.27 -8.32 12.81
C MET A 460 14.85 -8.87 12.86
N ARG A 461 14.25 -9.23 11.72
CA ARG A 461 12.93 -9.87 11.63
C ARG A 461 12.87 -11.17 12.45
N GLN A 462 13.87 -12.03 12.33
CA GLN A 462 13.92 -13.28 13.09
C GLN A 462 13.99 -13.05 14.60
N ARG A 463 14.68 -11.99 15.02
CA ARG A 463 14.75 -11.60 16.44
C ARG A 463 13.41 -11.09 16.96
N MET A 464 12.70 -10.28 16.16
CA MET A 464 11.33 -9.83 16.49
C MET A 464 10.37 -11.02 16.60
N PHE A 465 10.47 -12.02 15.71
CA PHE A 465 9.64 -13.22 15.78
C PHE A 465 9.87 -14.02 17.05
N ARG A 466 11.11 -14.13 17.54
CA ARG A 466 11.39 -14.82 18.82
C ARG A 466 10.70 -14.16 20.02
N ILE A 467 10.48 -12.84 20.00
CA ILE A 467 9.68 -12.22 21.05
C ILE A 467 8.22 -12.65 20.92
N LEU A 468 7.66 -12.57 19.70
CA LEU A 468 6.27 -12.91 19.42
C LEU A 468 5.98 -14.41 19.63
N ASP A 469 6.97 -15.30 19.52
CA ASP A 469 6.82 -16.74 19.78
C ASP A 469 6.35 -17.04 21.20
N ASN A 470 6.58 -16.12 22.16
CA ASN A 470 6.03 -16.27 23.51
C ASN A 470 4.50 -16.16 23.57
N LEU A 471 3.85 -15.70 22.50
CA LEU A 471 2.40 -15.62 22.39
C LEU A 471 1.77 -16.93 21.86
N LYS A 472 2.58 -17.90 21.41
CA LYS A 472 2.12 -19.19 20.87
C LYS A 472 1.90 -20.18 22.04
#